data_6e0c37496e2ea5b12a01fcaf9ecc16ec
#
_entry.id   6e0c37496e2ea5b12a01fcaf9ecc16ec
#
_cell.length_a   1.000
_cell.length_b   1.000
_cell.length_c   1.000
_cell.angle_alpha   90.00
_cell.angle_beta   90.00
_cell.angle_gamma   90.00
#
_symmetry.space_group_name_H-M   'P 1'
#
loop_
_entity.id
_entity.type
_entity.pdbx_description
1 polymer ?
#
loop_
_entity_poly.entity_id
_entity_poly.type
_entity_poly.pdbx_seq_one_letter_code
_entity_poly.pdbx_strand_id
1 'polypeptide(L)'
;KEEKIAPALQAYLKEAGITMNVETIDAGIWSSARAAGELQATVLGWFPLYADADNQMYTYYYSENAVGKGVFYNNPAFDSLMKEARESNDSDKRVELYKKADYILSREDYGTIPLYYGKLQFVAKPYVKNAKLGNLIYHLYNIDIDLSKK
;
A
#
# COMPACT_ATOMS: atom_id res chain seq x y z
N LYS A 1 13.80 4.80 -1.68
CA LYS A 1 13.20 3.92 -2.73
C LYS A 1 12.49 4.77 -3.77
N GLU A 2 11.73 5.74 -3.34
CA GLU A 2 10.94 6.65 -4.18
C GLU A 2 11.82 7.47 -5.13
N GLU A 3 12.98 7.89 -4.68
CA GLU A 3 13.99 8.61 -5.49
C GLU A 3 14.42 7.86 -6.76
N LYS A 4 14.33 6.53 -6.76
CA LYS A 4 14.65 5.71 -7.94
C LYS A 4 13.43 5.43 -8.82
N ILE A 5 12.25 5.43 -8.24
CA ILE A 5 10.99 5.14 -8.94
C ILE A 5 10.55 6.34 -9.78
N ALA A 6 10.60 7.55 -9.21
CA ALA A 6 10.11 8.74 -9.88
C ALA A 6 10.81 9.02 -11.23
N PRO A 7 12.16 8.94 -11.35
CA PRO A 7 12.82 9.10 -12.65
C PRO A 7 12.45 8.03 -13.68
N ALA A 8 12.23 6.79 -13.24
CA ALA A 8 11.79 5.72 -14.14
C ALA A 8 10.38 5.97 -14.67
N LEU A 9 9.45 6.39 -13.80
CA LEU A 9 8.09 6.77 -14.20
C LEU A 9 8.12 7.97 -15.16
N GLN A 10 8.96 8.97 -14.89
CA GLN A 10 9.14 10.12 -15.78
C GLN A 10 9.57 9.70 -17.18
N ALA A 11 10.52 8.74 -17.28
CA ALA A 11 10.99 8.24 -18.55
C ALA A 11 9.88 7.50 -19.33
N TYR A 12 9.15 6.60 -18.68
CA TYR A 12 8.04 5.87 -19.32
C TYR A 12 6.90 6.78 -19.74
N LEU A 13 6.53 7.77 -18.92
CA LEU A 13 5.48 8.72 -19.26
C LEU A 13 5.88 9.59 -20.44
N LYS A 14 7.16 9.96 -20.52
CA LYS A 14 7.70 10.70 -21.67
C LYS A 14 7.58 9.93 -22.99
N GLU A 15 7.81 8.61 -22.98
CA GLU A 15 7.60 7.74 -24.14
C GLU A 15 6.13 7.71 -24.58
N ALA A 16 5.21 7.86 -23.64
CA ALA A 16 3.77 7.99 -23.90
C ALA A 16 3.31 9.41 -24.24
N GLY A 17 4.26 10.37 -24.39
CA GLY A 17 3.95 11.76 -24.70
C GLY A 17 3.49 12.61 -23.51
N ILE A 18 3.65 12.11 -22.29
CA ILE A 18 3.27 12.81 -21.05
C ILE A 18 4.49 13.41 -20.40
N THR A 19 4.48 14.73 -20.18
CA THR A 19 5.54 15.43 -19.43
C THR A 19 5.23 15.37 -17.93
N MET A 20 6.09 14.75 -17.16
CA MET A 20 6.03 14.70 -15.70
C MET A 20 7.21 15.46 -15.09
N ASN A 21 6.95 16.40 -14.21
CA ASN A 21 7.96 17.04 -13.38
C ASN A 21 8.07 16.30 -12.05
N VAL A 22 9.30 15.98 -11.64
CA VAL A 22 9.60 15.33 -10.37
C VAL A 22 10.08 16.39 -9.39
N GLU A 23 9.39 16.51 -8.28
CA GLU A 23 9.75 17.39 -7.18
C GLU A 23 10.11 16.57 -5.95
N THR A 24 11.22 16.90 -5.32
CA THR A 24 11.61 16.32 -4.03
C THR A 24 11.35 17.36 -2.95
N ILE A 25 10.50 17.03 -2.02
CA ILE A 25 10.10 17.90 -0.92
C ILE A 25 10.37 17.24 0.43
N ASP A 26 10.49 18.05 1.48
CA ASP A 26 10.63 17.55 2.86
C ASP A 26 9.43 16.71 3.28
N ALA A 27 9.66 15.69 4.13
CA ALA A 27 8.62 14.76 4.55
C ALA A 27 7.47 15.45 5.32
N GLY A 28 7.77 16.48 6.08
CA GLY A 28 6.75 17.26 6.80
C GLY A 28 5.89 18.07 5.84
N ILE A 29 6.51 18.73 4.87
CA ILE A 29 5.84 19.50 3.80
C ILE A 29 5.00 18.55 2.95
N TRP A 30 5.57 17.40 2.55
CA TRP A 30 4.85 16.37 1.79
C TRP A 30 3.59 15.88 2.53
N SER A 31 3.70 15.62 3.83
CA SER A 31 2.58 15.15 4.63
C SER A 31 1.44 16.16 4.68
N SER A 32 1.78 17.44 4.86
CA SER A 32 0.82 18.54 4.91
C SER A 32 0.16 18.78 3.55
N ALA A 33 0.94 18.86 2.47
CA ALA A 33 0.44 19.05 1.11
C ALA A 33 -0.44 17.88 0.65
N ARG A 34 -0.06 16.64 1.02
CA ARG A 34 -0.89 15.46 0.75
C ARG A 34 -2.24 15.54 1.49
N ALA A 35 -2.23 15.89 2.77
CA ALA A 35 -3.46 16.01 3.56
C ALA A 35 -4.37 17.14 3.03
N ALA A 36 -3.79 18.19 2.48
CA ALA A 36 -4.51 19.31 1.86
C ALA A 36 -5.00 19.03 0.43
N GLY A 37 -4.58 17.92 -0.19
CA GLY A 37 -4.93 17.60 -1.58
C GLY A 37 -4.19 18.44 -2.62
N GLU A 38 -3.05 19.00 -2.28
CA GLU A 38 -2.25 19.87 -3.15
C GLU A 38 -1.31 19.11 -4.09
N LEU A 39 -1.14 17.80 -3.89
CA LEU A 39 -0.28 16.96 -4.72
C LEU A 39 -1.07 16.39 -5.90
N GLN A 40 -0.60 16.60 -7.13
CA GLN A 40 -1.18 15.98 -8.33
C GLN A 40 -0.99 14.45 -8.33
N ALA A 41 0.21 13.98 -7.96
CA ALA A 41 0.55 12.58 -7.83
C ALA A 41 1.66 12.40 -6.80
N THR A 42 1.66 11.27 -6.12
CA THR A 42 2.74 10.90 -5.20
C THR A 42 2.92 9.38 -5.18
N VAL A 43 4.15 8.93 -4.94
CA VAL A 43 4.41 7.51 -4.71
C VAL A 43 4.21 7.21 -3.23
N LEU A 44 3.36 6.24 -2.94
CA LEU A 44 3.04 5.83 -1.58
C LEU A 44 3.16 4.32 -1.43
N GLY A 45 3.66 3.86 -0.30
CA GLY A 45 3.63 2.46 0.10
C GLY A 45 2.68 2.25 1.27
N TRP A 46 1.99 1.13 1.28
CA TRP A 46 1.22 0.69 2.43
C TRP A 46 1.79 -0.60 3.01
N PHE A 47 1.96 -0.63 4.30
CA PHE A 47 2.30 -1.83 5.05
C PHE A 47 1.08 -2.24 5.88
N PRO A 48 0.35 -3.30 5.49
CA PRO A 48 -0.88 -3.66 6.16
C PRO A 48 -0.61 -4.13 7.60
N LEU A 49 -1.48 -3.75 8.52
CA LEU A 49 -1.41 -4.16 9.94
C LEU A 49 -1.87 -5.61 10.13
N TYR A 50 -2.71 -6.10 9.23
CA TYR A 50 -3.20 -7.48 9.20
C TYR A 50 -3.40 -7.94 7.74
N ALA A 51 -3.34 -9.26 7.53
CA ALA A 51 -3.38 -9.87 6.20
C ALA A 51 -4.82 -10.00 5.67
N ASP A 52 -5.45 -8.87 5.36
CA ASP A 52 -6.76 -8.81 4.71
C ASP A 52 -6.79 -7.62 3.76
N ALA A 53 -7.46 -7.77 2.62
CA ALA A 53 -7.63 -6.69 1.64
C ALA A 53 -8.33 -5.46 2.24
N ASP A 54 -9.20 -5.67 3.22
CA ASP A 54 -9.86 -4.62 3.99
C ASP A 54 -8.88 -3.60 4.56
N ASN A 55 -7.74 -4.06 5.07
CA ASN A 55 -6.77 -3.18 5.70
C ASN A 55 -6.28 -2.05 4.79
N GLN A 56 -6.07 -2.35 3.51
CA GLN A 56 -5.66 -1.34 2.54
C GLN A 56 -6.86 -0.68 1.89
N MET A 57 -7.78 -1.46 1.35
CA MET A 57 -8.84 -0.95 0.49
C MET A 57 -9.83 -0.07 1.27
N TYR A 58 -10.32 -0.55 2.40
CA TYR A 58 -11.23 0.24 3.23
C TYR A 58 -10.53 1.43 3.90
N THR A 59 -9.33 1.22 4.44
CA THR A 59 -8.61 2.28 5.17
C THR A 59 -8.20 3.44 4.27
N TYR A 60 -7.83 3.15 3.02
CA TYR A 60 -7.24 4.16 2.12
C TYR A 60 -8.20 4.71 1.09
N TYR A 61 -9.15 3.90 0.62
CA TYR A 61 -9.95 4.24 -0.57
C TYR A 61 -11.45 4.32 -0.31
N TYR A 62 -11.96 3.80 0.81
CA TYR A 62 -13.34 4.05 1.19
C TYR A 62 -13.54 5.55 1.41
N SER A 63 -14.54 6.15 0.75
CA SER A 63 -14.64 7.61 0.58
C SER A 63 -14.54 8.40 1.89
N GLU A 64 -15.20 7.96 2.95
CA GLU A 64 -15.15 8.62 4.26
C GLU A 64 -13.75 8.58 4.91
N ASN A 65 -12.95 7.55 4.59
CA ASN A 65 -11.61 7.39 5.14
C ASN A 65 -10.53 8.00 4.24
N ALA A 66 -10.75 8.01 2.93
CA ALA A 66 -9.79 8.44 1.92
C ALA A 66 -9.31 9.87 2.14
N VAL A 67 -10.19 10.78 2.46
CA VAL A 67 -9.87 12.19 2.74
C VAL A 67 -8.87 12.31 3.89
N GLY A 68 -9.08 11.59 4.99
CA GLY A 68 -8.14 11.56 6.13
C GLY A 68 -6.78 10.96 5.82
N LYS A 69 -6.65 10.27 4.67
CA LYS A 69 -5.40 9.71 4.14
C LYS A 69 -4.79 10.56 3.02
N GLY A 70 -5.44 11.64 2.64
CA GLY A 70 -4.99 12.50 1.54
C GLY A 70 -5.03 11.79 0.18
N VAL A 71 -6.01 10.91 -0.03
CA VAL A 71 -6.21 10.16 -1.28
C VAL A 71 -7.34 10.76 -2.10
N PHE A 72 -8.36 11.31 -1.45
CA PHE A 72 -9.51 11.99 -2.07
C PHE A 72 -10.28 11.16 -3.11
N TYR A 73 -10.16 9.83 -3.05
CA TYR A 73 -10.94 8.93 -3.88
C TYR A 73 -12.38 8.88 -3.39
N ASN A 74 -13.33 8.93 -4.32
CA ASN A 74 -14.77 8.89 -4.00
C ASN A 74 -15.50 8.18 -5.14
N ASN A 75 -15.96 6.96 -4.88
CA ASN A 75 -16.79 6.18 -5.79
C ASN A 75 -17.82 5.37 -4.99
N PRO A 76 -19.13 5.70 -5.12
CA PRO A 76 -20.19 5.00 -4.39
C PRO A 76 -20.31 3.50 -4.71
N ALA A 77 -19.94 3.08 -5.91
CA ALA A 77 -19.96 1.66 -6.28
C ALA A 77 -18.85 0.90 -5.54
N PHE A 78 -17.65 1.49 -5.47
CA PHE A 78 -16.55 0.96 -4.66
C PHE A 78 -16.94 0.87 -3.18
N ASP A 79 -17.52 1.94 -2.64
CA ASP A 79 -17.94 2.00 -1.24
C ASP A 79 -18.98 0.94 -0.89
N SER A 80 -19.92 0.69 -1.79
CA SER A 80 -20.93 -0.36 -1.61
C SER A 80 -20.29 -1.75 -1.53
N LEU A 81 -19.32 -2.04 -2.40
CA LEU A 81 -18.58 -3.31 -2.37
C LEU A 81 -17.77 -3.46 -1.08
N MET A 82 -17.17 -2.37 -0.58
CA MET A 82 -16.44 -2.39 0.70
C MET A 82 -17.36 -2.69 1.87
N LYS A 83 -18.52 -2.07 1.94
CA LYS A 83 -19.52 -2.33 3.00
C LYS A 83 -19.99 -3.79 2.95
N GLU A 84 -20.39 -4.27 1.79
CA GLU A 84 -20.85 -5.65 1.61
C GLU A 84 -19.76 -6.67 1.99
N ALA A 85 -18.51 -6.44 1.58
CA ALA A 85 -17.39 -7.30 1.93
C ALA A 85 -17.14 -7.37 3.44
N ARG A 86 -17.29 -6.25 4.14
CA ARG A 86 -17.10 -6.20 5.61
C ARG A 86 -18.23 -6.86 6.39
N GLU A 87 -19.44 -6.83 5.88
CA GLU A 87 -20.62 -7.45 6.49
C GLU A 87 -20.69 -8.97 6.21
N SER A 88 -19.95 -9.47 5.22
CA SER A 88 -19.99 -10.88 4.85
C SER A 88 -19.04 -11.71 5.72
N ASN A 89 -19.57 -12.83 6.26
CA ASN A 89 -18.79 -13.88 6.91
C ASN A 89 -18.31 -14.98 5.95
N ASP A 90 -18.74 -14.92 4.68
CA ASP A 90 -18.33 -15.83 3.62
C ASP A 90 -17.03 -15.35 3.00
N SER A 91 -15.95 -16.11 3.19
CA SER A 91 -14.62 -15.73 2.70
C SER A 91 -14.52 -15.70 1.18
N ASP A 92 -15.21 -16.59 0.46
CA ASP A 92 -15.17 -16.63 -1.01
C ASP A 92 -15.93 -15.44 -1.59
N LYS A 93 -17.10 -15.12 -1.03
CA LYS A 93 -17.83 -13.91 -1.36
C LYS A 93 -17.01 -12.65 -1.10
N ARG A 94 -16.32 -12.56 0.05
CA ARG A 94 -15.42 -11.42 0.35
C ARG A 94 -14.34 -11.25 -0.71
N VAL A 95 -13.68 -12.33 -1.09
CA VAL A 95 -12.63 -12.29 -2.13
C VAL A 95 -13.17 -11.75 -3.44
N GLU A 96 -14.36 -12.20 -3.87
CA GLU A 96 -14.96 -11.72 -5.12
C GLU A 96 -15.36 -10.23 -5.04
N LEU A 97 -15.85 -9.76 -3.90
CA LEU A 97 -16.18 -8.34 -3.69
C LEU A 97 -14.92 -7.47 -3.73
N TYR A 98 -13.83 -7.89 -3.07
CA TYR A 98 -12.56 -7.16 -3.12
C TYR A 98 -11.93 -7.16 -4.52
N LYS A 99 -12.03 -8.25 -5.28
CA LYS A 99 -11.57 -8.28 -6.68
C LYS A 99 -12.33 -7.28 -7.56
N LYS A 100 -13.64 -7.19 -7.41
CA LYS A 100 -14.46 -6.22 -8.14
C LYS A 100 -14.08 -4.79 -7.76
N ALA A 101 -13.92 -4.53 -6.48
CA ALA A 101 -13.51 -3.22 -6.00
C ALA A 101 -12.10 -2.83 -6.47
N ASP A 102 -11.14 -3.77 -6.46
CA ASP A 102 -9.79 -3.55 -7.00
C ASP A 102 -9.83 -3.23 -8.50
N TYR A 103 -10.68 -3.91 -9.25
CA TYR A 103 -10.85 -3.64 -10.68
C TYR A 103 -11.36 -2.21 -10.93
N ILE A 104 -12.39 -1.77 -10.21
CA ILE A 104 -12.89 -0.39 -10.28
C ILE A 104 -11.77 0.60 -9.94
N LEU A 105 -11.13 0.41 -8.79
CA LEU A 105 -10.10 1.32 -8.28
C LEU A 105 -8.89 1.46 -9.22
N SER A 106 -8.41 0.33 -9.77
CA SER A 106 -7.12 0.28 -10.47
C SER A 106 -7.24 0.24 -12.00
N ARG A 107 -8.43 -0.06 -12.56
CA ARG A 107 -8.62 -0.26 -14.00
C ARG A 107 -9.69 0.62 -14.62
N GLU A 108 -10.69 1.00 -13.87
CA GLU A 108 -11.77 1.88 -14.38
C GLU A 108 -11.51 3.33 -13.99
N ASP A 109 -11.28 3.58 -12.69
CA ASP A 109 -11.12 4.93 -12.16
C ASP A 109 -9.68 5.42 -12.13
N TYR A 110 -8.71 4.49 -12.17
CA TYR A 110 -7.28 4.80 -11.97
C TYR A 110 -7.03 5.59 -10.68
N GLY A 111 -7.82 5.35 -9.64
CA GLY A 111 -7.66 5.98 -8.33
C GLY A 111 -6.34 5.60 -7.65
N THR A 112 -5.74 4.50 -8.09
CA THR A 112 -4.37 4.11 -7.76
C THR A 112 -3.73 3.35 -8.91
N ILE A 113 -2.41 3.50 -9.07
CA ILE A 113 -1.62 2.76 -10.06
C ILE A 113 -0.65 1.86 -9.30
N PRO A 114 -0.93 0.54 -9.19
CA PRO A 114 -0.02 -0.39 -8.53
C PRO A 114 1.30 -0.49 -9.28
N LEU A 115 2.42 -0.30 -8.59
CA LEU A 115 3.75 -0.33 -9.19
C LEU A 115 4.45 -1.68 -8.94
N TYR A 116 4.51 -2.11 -7.69
CA TYR A 116 5.16 -3.36 -7.30
C TYR A 116 4.78 -3.79 -5.88
N TYR A 117 4.99 -5.07 -5.59
CA TYR A 117 4.95 -5.58 -4.23
C TYR A 117 6.36 -5.58 -3.62
N GLY A 118 6.52 -4.85 -2.52
CA GLY A 118 7.76 -4.83 -1.77
C GLY A 118 8.06 -6.19 -1.14
N LYS A 119 9.33 -6.63 -1.21
CA LYS A 119 9.79 -7.80 -0.47
C LYS A 119 10.45 -7.35 0.84
N LEU A 120 10.02 -7.94 1.95
CA LEU A 120 10.76 -7.85 3.20
C LEU A 120 11.96 -8.78 3.13
N GLN A 121 13.13 -8.23 3.42
CA GLN A 121 14.37 -8.99 3.53
C GLN A 121 14.86 -8.92 4.97
N PHE A 122 15.35 -10.02 5.45
CA PHE A 122 15.86 -10.11 6.79
C PHE A 122 17.13 -10.97 6.81
N VAL A 123 18.09 -10.54 7.56
CA VAL A 123 19.36 -11.24 7.78
C VAL A 123 19.54 -11.47 9.27
N ALA A 124 19.84 -12.69 9.65
CA ALA A 124 20.16 -13.04 11.02
C ALA A 124 21.56 -13.64 11.11
N LYS A 125 22.23 -13.40 12.21
CA LYS A 125 23.50 -14.08 12.49
C LYS A 125 23.27 -15.58 12.74
N PRO A 126 24.25 -16.47 12.46
CA PRO A 126 24.07 -17.93 12.60
C PRO A 126 23.69 -18.39 14.01
N TYR A 127 24.00 -17.60 15.02
CA TYR A 127 23.66 -17.89 16.41
C TYR A 127 22.23 -17.47 16.80
N VAL A 128 21.52 -16.78 15.92
CA VAL A 128 20.11 -16.41 16.13
C VAL A 128 19.22 -17.51 15.56
N LYS A 129 18.60 -18.28 16.44
CA LYS A 129 17.70 -19.38 16.07
C LYS A 129 16.26 -18.90 16.05
N ASN A 130 15.43 -19.61 15.30
CA ASN A 130 13.98 -19.40 15.21
C ASN A 130 13.57 -17.98 14.75
N ALA A 131 14.48 -17.20 14.20
CA ALA A 131 14.13 -15.95 13.59
C ALA A 131 13.33 -16.22 12.30
N LYS A 132 12.06 -15.82 12.30
CA LYS A 132 11.15 -16.00 11.16
C LYS A 132 10.53 -14.66 10.80
N LEU A 133 10.44 -14.40 9.50
CA LEU A 133 9.53 -13.41 8.97
C LEU A 133 8.13 -14.00 9.01
N GLY A 134 7.21 -13.35 9.72
CA GLY A 134 5.79 -13.58 9.54
C GLY A 134 5.31 -12.98 8.22
N ASN A 135 4.06 -13.16 7.91
CA ASN A 135 3.48 -12.62 6.67
C ASN A 135 3.53 -11.09 6.61
N LEU A 136 3.55 -10.41 7.76
CA LEU A 136 3.51 -8.95 7.85
C LEU A 136 4.52 -8.36 8.83
N ILE A 137 4.94 -9.09 9.86
CA ILE A 137 5.81 -8.62 10.94
C ILE A 137 6.85 -9.66 11.33
N TYR A 138 7.92 -9.21 11.99
CA TYR A 138 8.90 -10.10 12.59
C TYR A 138 8.32 -10.75 13.85
N HIS A 139 8.39 -12.07 13.92
CA HIS A 139 8.02 -12.81 15.12
C HIS A 139 9.24 -12.95 16.02
N LEU A 140 9.40 -12.04 16.98
CA LEU A 140 10.55 -11.99 17.87
C LEU A 140 10.40 -12.85 19.13
N TYR A 141 9.18 -13.24 19.48
CA TYR A 141 8.88 -13.95 20.74
C TYR A 141 9.42 -15.37 20.82
N ASN A 142 9.80 -15.98 19.70
CA ASN A 142 10.37 -17.33 19.65
C ASN A 142 11.88 -17.33 19.31
N ILE A 143 12.52 -16.17 19.30
CA ILE A 143 13.95 -16.08 19.02
C ILE A 143 14.74 -16.67 20.20
N ASP A 144 15.71 -17.50 19.86
CA ASP A 144 16.69 -18.03 20.80
C ASP A 144 18.12 -17.68 20.33
N ILE A 145 19.03 -17.57 21.27
CA ILE A 145 20.43 -17.21 21.03
C ILE A 145 21.33 -18.39 21.39
N ASP A 146 21.94 -18.99 20.40
CA ASP A 146 22.94 -20.03 20.59
C ASP A 146 24.31 -19.40 20.90
N LEU A 147 24.63 -19.24 22.17
CA LEU A 147 25.87 -18.61 22.59
C LEU A 147 27.12 -19.40 22.19
N SER A 148 27.00 -20.71 21.88
CA SER A 148 28.14 -21.53 21.41
C SER A 148 28.60 -21.16 19.99
N LYS A 149 27.77 -20.41 19.24
CA LYS A 149 28.04 -19.95 17.87
C LYS A 149 28.32 -18.46 17.76
N LYS A 150 28.42 -17.78 18.90
CA LYS A 150 28.76 -16.38 18.99
C LYS A 150 30.28 -16.20 18.93
#